data_fdf405516fb75ada599d0700b3543b86
#
_entry.id   fdf405516fb75ada599d0700b3543b86
#
_cell.length_a   1.000
_cell.length_b   1.000
_cell.length_c   1.000
_cell.angle_alpha   90.00
_cell.angle_beta   90.00
_cell.angle_gamma   90.00
#
_symmetry.space_group_name_H-M   'P 1'
#
loop_
_entity.id
_entity.type
_entity.pdbx_description
1 polymer ?
#
loop_
_entity_poly.entity_id
_entity_poly.type
_entity_poly.pdbx_seq_one_letter_code
_entity_poly.pdbx_strand_id
1 'polypeptide(L)'
;MNKINRARREFLQIGAAAVVTVILGNLPKNGFGQSPPNVTKGFVVHEDEGLHILTSRRKLPMNIKISKTNNGVNDISFSVEDMSVGRKMRVHKHLNNDELIFIHKGEGTLTLDEQTIQVKTGDVAFIPRGTWHGLDNTGKDNLLMIFQYSPAGFEEYFIENGTLVGMPAKEKTEEEYAIAEKKYGMVYKDSNASK
;
A
#
# COMPACT_ATOMS: atom_id res chain seq x y z
N MET A 1 -0.84 -12.71 -29.86
CA MET A 1 -0.05 -12.55 -28.59
C MET A 1 -0.25 -11.13 -28.11
N ASN A 2 -0.91 -10.95 -27.00
CA ASN A 2 -1.54 -9.70 -26.57
C ASN A 2 -0.49 -8.74 -25.97
N LYS A 3 -0.53 -7.45 -26.31
CA LYS A 3 0.39 -6.40 -25.84
C LYS A 3 0.47 -6.32 -24.30
N ILE A 4 -0.59 -6.74 -23.61
CA ILE A 4 -0.67 -6.79 -22.15
C ILE A 4 0.30 -7.83 -21.54
N ASN A 5 0.51 -8.96 -22.23
CA ASN A 5 1.45 -9.97 -21.76
C ASN A 5 2.92 -9.57 -21.95
N ARG A 6 3.19 -8.62 -22.83
CA ARG A 6 4.54 -8.10 -23.06
C ARG A 6 4.93 -7.14 -21.93
N ALA A 7 4.05 -6.23 -21.55
CA ALA A 7 4.27 -5.32 -20.42
C ALA A 7 4.47 -6.07 -19.08
N ARG A 8 3.72 -7.16 -18.88
CA ARG A 8 3.85 -8.02 -17.68
C ARG A 8 5.19 -8.78 -17.63
N ARG A 9 5.72 -9.21 -18.77
CA ARG A 9 7.05 -9.85 -18.86
C ARG A 9 8.19 -8.84 -18.70
N GLU A 10 8.02 -7.65 -19.22
CA GLU A 10 9.02 -6.57 -19.09
C GLU A 10 9.07 -6.04 -17.66
N PHE A 11 7.93 -5.97 -16.95
CA PHE A 11 7.88 -5.60 -15.54
C PHE A 11 8.61 -6.61 -14.62
N LEU A 12 8.62 -7.89 -14.99
CA LEU A 12 9.35 -8.95 -14.25
C LEU A 12 10.81 -9.12 -14.69
N GLN A 13 11.22 -8.53 -15.82
CA GLN A 13 12.57 -8.65 -16.37
C GLN A 13 13.44 -7.38 -16.21
N ILE A 14 12.89 -6.27 -15.72
CA ILE A 14 13.70 -5.09 -15.41
C ILE A 14 14.48 -5.39 -14.11
N GLY A 15 15.62 -5.77 -14.35
CA GLY A 15 16.71 -6.35 -13.67
C GLY A 15 16.90 -6.02 -12.19
N ALA A 16 17.06 -7.08 -11.44
CA ALA A 16 17.62 -7.11 -10.11
C ALA A 16 18.96 -6.31 -9.94
N ALA A 17 19.61 -5.92 -11.03
CA ALA A 17 20.90 -5.21 -10.99
C ALA A 17 20.77 -3.68 -10.85
N ALA A 18 19.72 -3.06 -11.40
CA ALA A 18 19.55 -1.60 -11.35
C ALA A 18 18.97 -1.10 -10.03
N VAL A 19 18.10 -1.91 -9.39
CA VAL A 19 17.42 -1.54 -8.14
C VAL A 19 18.38 -1.51 -6.94
N VAL A 20 19.41 -2.37 -6.93
CA VAL A 20 20.35 -2.45 -5.80
C VAL A 20 21.26 -1.22 -5.72
N THR A 21 21.61 -0.60 -6.84
CA THR A 21 22.57 0.52 -6.85
C THR A 21 21.93 1.84 -6.40
N VAL A 22 20.64 2.04 -6.63
CA VAL A 22 19.93 3.27 -6.22
C VAL A 22 19.56 3.24 -4.74
N ILE A 23 19.22 2.06 -4.20
CA ILE A 23 18.81 1.91 -2.78
C ILE A 23 19.99 2.09 -1.82
N LEU A 24 21.20 1.68 -2.19
CA LEU A 24 22.37 1.79 -1.33
C LEU A 24 23.06 3.18 -1.35
N GLY A 25 22.78 3.99 -2.36
CA GLY A 25 23.42 5.31 -2.50
C GLY A 25 22.76 6.44 -1.71
N ASN A 26 21.49 6.32 -1.33
CA ASN A 26 20.69 7.40 -0.73
C ASN A 26 20.01 7.03 0.58
N LEU A 27 20.40 5.97 1.26
CA LEU A 27 19.98 5.80 2.64
C LEU A 27 20.60 6.92 3.48
N PRO A 28 19.80 7.78 4.11
CA PRO A 28 20.34 8.81 4.98
C PRO A 28 21.09 8.12 6.12
N LYS A 29 22.36 8.48 6.30
CA LYS A 29 23.23 8.03 7.40
C LYS A 29 22.80 8.60 8.76
N ASN A 30 21.55 8.98 8.91
CA ASN A 30 21.03 9.58 10.14
C ASN A 30 20.48 8.47 11.03
N GLY A 31 21.13 8.34 12.19
CA GLY A 31 20.72 7.42 13.24
C GLY A 31 19.26 7.69 13.68
N PHE A 32 18.66 6.66 14.23
CA PHE A 32 17.34 6.70 14.86
C PHE A 32 17.22 7.91 15.80
N GLY A 33 16.37 8.89 15.46
CA GLY A 33 16.04 9.98 16.39
C GLY A 33 15.91 11.38 15.77
N GLN A 34 16.22 11.62 14.52
CA GLN A 34 15.96 12.92 13.88
C GLN A 34 14.72 12.83 13.01
N SER A 35 13.78 13.74 13.22
CA SER A 35 12.68 13.95 12.28
C SER A 35 13.26 14.21 10.89
N PRO A 36 12.76 13.57 9.83
CA PRO A 36 13.23 13.84 8.49
C PRO A 36 13.06 15.33 8.19
N PRO A 37 13.97 15.95 7.42
CA PRO A 37 13.87 17.35 7.08
C PRO A 37 12.53 17.60 6.38
N ASN A 38 11.85 18.71 6.73
CA ASN A 38 10.65 19.12 6.03
C ASN A 38 10.94 19.26 4.55
N VAL A 39 10.13 18.63 3.71
CA VAL A 39 10.19 18.77 2.25
C VAL A 39 9.78 20.20 1.90
N THR A 40 10.72 20.98 1.37
CA THR A 40 10.50 22.39 1.03
C THR A 40 10.41 22.65 -0.48
N LYS A 41 10.68 21.63 -1.31
CA LYS A 41 10.66 21.73 -2.77
C LYS A 41 9.79 20.62 -3.35
N GLY A 42 9.02 20.97 -4.38
CA GLY A 42 8.28 19.98 -5.16
C GLY A 42 9.23 19.00 -5.86
N PHE A 43 8.77 17.77 -6.02
CA PHE A 43 9.48 16.70 -6.73
C PHE A 43 8.49 15.84 -7.51
N VAL A 44 9.01 15.03 -8.43
CA VAL A 44 8.26 14.02 -9.17
C VAL A 44 8.84 12.66 -8.81
N VAL A 45 7.97 11.67 -8.61
CA VAL A 45 8.33 10.25 -8.50
C VAL A 45 7.84 9.57 -9.77
N HIS A 46 8.77 9.14 -10.63
CA HIS A 46 8.43 8.53 -11.90
C HIS A 46 7.81 7.14 -11.75
N GLU A 47 7.28 6.58 -12.85
CA GLU A 47 6.53 5.31 -12.84
C GLU A 47 7.32 4.15 -12.24
N ASP A 48 8.58 4.06 -12.56
CA ASP A 48 9.52 3.02 -12.13
C ASP A 48 10.16 3.28 -10.75
N GLU A 49 9.94 4.48 -10.18
CA GLU A 49 10.47 4.87 -8.86
C GLU A 49 9.50 4.53 -7.73
N GLY A 50 10.01 4.56 -6.51
CA GLY A 50 9.29 4.26 -5.27
C GLY A 50 9.77 2.96 -4.62
N LEU A 51 9.09 2.54 -3.57
CA LEU A 51 9.37 1.28 -2.90
C LEU A 51 8.42 0.20 -3.40
N HIS A 52 8.96 -0.69 -4.24
CA HIS A 52 8.21 -1.82 -4.77
C HIS A 52 8.24 -2.96 -3.77
N ILE A 53 7.08 -3.31 -3.23
CA ILE A 53 6.93 -4.37 -2.22
C ILE A 53 5.86 -5.38 -2.62
N LEU A 54 5.98 -6.59 -2.09
CA LEU A 54 4.89 -7.54 -1.98
C LEU A 54 4.29 -7.40 -0.59
N THR A 55 3.01 -7.12 -0.50
CA THR A 55 2.31 -7.01 0.79
C THR A 55 2.41 -8.31 1.55
N SER A 56 2.56 -8.25 2.86
CA SER A 56 2.90 -9.40 3.70
C SER A 56 1.91 -10.55 3.61
N ARG A 57 0.65 -10.33 3.99
CA ARG A 57 -0.37 -11.39 4.06
C ARG A 57 -0.95 -11.73 2.68
N ARG A 58 -1.18 -10.72 1.85
CA ARG A 58 -1.85 -10.88 0.56
C ARG A 58 -0.90 -11.19 -0.59
N LYS A 59 0.40 -10.88 -0.44
CA LYS A 59 1.44 -10.98 -1.47
C LYS A 59 1.07 -10.24 -2.75
N LEU A 60 0.38 -9.10 -2.61
CA LEU A 60 0.00 -8.25 -3.73
C LEU A 60 1.10 -7.24 -4.04
N PRO A 61 1.34 -6.95 -5.31
CA PRO A 61 2.27 -5.90 -5.71
C PRO A 61 1.76 -4.53 -5.26
N MET A 62 2.62 -3.80 -4.58
CA MET A 62 2.38 -2.44 -4.12
C MET A 62 3.59 -1.57 -4.42
N ASN A 63 3.37 -0.33 -4.82
CA ASN A 63 4.41 0.66 -4.97
C ASN A 63 4.11 1.86 -4.07
N ILE A 64 4.95 2.11 -3.08
CA ILE A 64 4.87 3.27 -2.21
C ILE A 64 5.69 4.39 -2.85
N LYS A 65 5.00 5.37 -3.42
CA LYS A 65 5.60 6.50 -4.15
C LYS A 65 6.05 7.62 -3.21
N ILE A 66 5.19 7.98 -2.27
CA ILE A 66 5.42 9.06 -1.32
C ILE A 66 5.17 8.54 0.09
N SER A 67 6.16 8.70 0.95
CA SER A 67 6.08 8.32 2.35
C SER A 67 7.04 9.15 3.19
N LYS A 68 6.86 9.05 4.50
CA LYS A 68 7.79 9.64 5.46
C LYS A 68 9.20 9.08 5.29
N THR A 69 9.34 7.76 5.20
CA THR A 69 10.64 7.08 5.06
C THR A 69 11.28 7.31 3.70
N ASN A 70 10.49 7.29 2.62
CA ASN A 70 11.02 7.37 1.26
C ASN A 70 11.43 8.80 0.85
N ASN A 71 10.60 9.79 1.20
CA ASN A 71 10.75 11.17 0.70
C ASN A 71 10.77 12.23 1.81
N GLY A 72 10.53 11.86 3.07
CA GLY A 72 10.42 12.80 4.18
C GLY A 72 9.10 13.57 4.26
N VAL A 73 8.09 13.15 3.50
CA VAL A 73 6.75 13.76 3.53
C VAL A 73 5.97 13.26 4.73
N ASN A 74 5.47 14.18 5.58
CA ASN A 74 4.79 13.82 6.83
C ASN A 74 3.27 13.95 6.77
N ASP A 75 2.74 14.80 5.89
CA ASP A 75 1.32 15.16 5.91
C ASP A 75 0.46 14.21 5.06
N ILE A 76 1.08 13.59 4.06
CA ILE A 76 0.38 12.69 3.15
C ILE A 76 1.32 11.61 2.64
N SER A 77 0.80 10.40 2.43
CA SER A 77 1.48 9.35 1.66
C SER A 77 0.75 9.10 0.33
N PHE A 78 1.41 8.40 -0.59
CA PHE A 78 0.81 8.00 -1.86
C PHE A 78 1.33 6.63 -2.26
N SER A 79 0.40 5.70 -2.45
CA SER A 79 0.70 4.31 -2.80
C SER A 79 -0.23 3.80 -3.89
N VAL A 80 0.25 2.82 -4.64
CA VAL A 80 -0.48 2.14 -5.70
C VAL A 80 -0.46 0.64 -5.43
N GLU A 81 -1.62 -0.01 -5.46
CA GLU A 81 -1.75 -1.47 -5.30
C GLU A 81 -2.52 -2.07 -6.47
N ASP A 82 -2.02 -3.18 -7.00
CA ASP A 82 -2.66 -3.97 -8.06
C ASP A 82 -3.29 -5.21 -7.45
N MET A 83 -4.61 -5.20 -7.31
CA MET A 83 -5.41 -6.31 -6.77
C MET A 83 -5.86 -7.23 -7.89
N SER A 84 -5.37 -8.47 -7.88
CA SER A 84 -5.84 -9.52 -8.80
C SER A 84 -7.32 -9.84 -8.58
N VAL A 85 -7.99 -10.37 -9.61
CA VAL A 85 -9.40 -10.79 -9.56
C VAL A 85 -9.66 -11.72 -8.38
N GLY A 86 -10.76 -11.48 -7.65
CA GLY A 86 -11.20 -12.26 -6.49
C GLY A 86 -10.41 -12.00 -5.20
N ARG A 87 -9.44 -11.08 -5.21
CA ARG A 87 -8.74 -10.70 -3.98
C ARG A 87 -9.63 -9.84 -3.09
N LYS A 88 -9.50 -10.10 -1.78
CA LYS A 88 -10.27 -9.42 -0.74
C LYS A 88 -9.36 -8.74 0.25
N MET A 89 -9.72 -7.55 0.63
CA MET A 89 -9.14 -6.81 1.74
C MET A 89 -9.99 -7.07 2.98
N ARG A 90 -9.39 -7.64 4.04
CA ARG A 90 -10.12 -7.79 5.32
C ARG A 90 -10.64 -6.45 5.77
N VAL A 91 -11.86 -6.44 6.29
CA VAL A 91 -12.44 -5.23 6.89
C VAL A 91 -11.60 -4.83 8.09
N HIS A 92 -11.12 -3.59 8.07
CA HIS A 92 -10.26 -3.01 9.09
C HIS A 92 -10.53 -1.52 9.25
N LYS A 93 -9.88 -0.90 10.20
CA LYS A 93 -9.89 0.56 10.38
C LYS A 93 -8.51 1.06 10.80
N HIS A 94 -8.20 2.29 10.44
CA HIS A 94 -7.04 3.02 10.88
C HIS A 94 -7.42 3.95 12.03
N LEU A 95 -6.68 3.93 13.13
CA LEU A 95 -6.97 4.78 14.29
C LEU A 95 -6.33 6.17 14.16
N ASN A 96 -5.25 6.29 13.38
CA ASN A 96 -4.40 7.46 13.38
C ASN A 96 -4.42 8.25 12.06
N ASN A 97 -4.95 7.66 10.99
CA ASN A 97 -4.87 8.19 9.63
C ASN A 97 -6.24 8.18 8.97
N ASP A 98 -6.57 9.26 8.31
CA ASP A 98 -7.64 9.27 7.30
C ASP A 98 -7.09 8.62 6.04
N GLU A 99 -7.95 7.94 5.28
CA GLU A 99 -7.55 7.30 4.03
C GLU A 99 -8.41 7.80 2.87
N LEU A 100 -7.77 7.96 1.72
CA LEU A 100 -8.44 8.21 0.45
C LEU A 100 -8.10 7.07 -0.50
N ILE A 101 -9.12 6.43 -1.07
CA ILE A 101 -8.97 5.40 -2.10
C ILE A 101 -9.55 5.91 -3.41
N PHE A 102 -8.74 5.93 -4.46
CA PHE A 102 -9.17 6.23 -5.83
C PHE A 102 -9.04 4.98 -6.70
N ILE A 103 -10.12 4.61 -7.37
CA ILE A 103 -10.12 3.47 -8.30
C ILE A 103 -9.58 3.97 -9.65
N HIS A 104 -8.30 3.71 -9.90
CA HIS A 104 -7.65 4.12 -11.14
C HIS A 104 -8.08 3.24 -12.32
N LYS A 105 -8.30 1.94 -12.07
CA LYS A 105 -8.74 0.97 -13.08
C LYS A 105 -9.45 -0.22 -12.43
N GLY A 106 -10.46 -0.74 -13.13
CA GLY A 106 -11.21 -1.91 -12.68
C GLY A 106 -12.47 -1.54 -11.93
N GLU A 107 -13.03 -2.50 -11.24
CA GLU A 107 -14.26 -2.38 -10.44
C GLU A 107 -14.20 -3.31 -9.23
N GLY A 108 -14.93 -2.98 -8.19
CA GLY A 108 -14.93 -3.76 -6.96
C GLY A 108 -16.09 -3.43 -6.05
N THR A 109 -16.05 -4.01 -4.87
CA THR A 109 -17.03 -3.81 -3.82
C THR A 109 -16.31 -3.22 -2.59
N LEU A 110 -16.68 -2.00 -2.24
CA LEU A 110 -16.18 -1.30 -1.06
C LEU A 110 -17.13 -1.50 0.10
N THR A 111 -16.62 -1.93 1.24
CA THR A 111 -17.31 -1.93 2.53
C THR A 111 -16.96 -0.66 3.28
N LEU A 112 -17.96 0.10 3.75
CA LEU A 112 -17.82 1.24 4.65
C LEU A 112 -18.78 1.09 5.81
N ASP A 113 -18.31 0.79 7.01
CA ASP A 113 -19.07 0.40 8.18
C ASP A 113 -20.06 -0.73 7.86
N GLU A 114 -21.36 -0.45 7.82
CA GLU A 114 -22.41 -1.40 7.50
C GLU A 114 -22.89 -1.31 6.02
N GLN A 115 -22.27 -0.45 5.21
CA GLN A 115 -22.65 -0.25 3.82
C GLN A 115 -21.74 -1.04 2.89
N THR A 116 -22.32 -1.55 1.81
CA THR A 116 -21.63 -2.20 0.71
C THR A 116 -21.90 -1.42 -0.57
N ILE A 117 -20.86 -0.90 -1.19
CA ILE A 117 -20.93 0.04 -2.31
C ILE A 117 -20.16 -0.54 -3.50
N GLN A 118 -20.79 -0.59 -4.68
CA GLN A 118 -20.08 -0.91 -5.92
C GLN A 118 -19.25 0.28 -6.35
N VAL A 119 -17.96 0.06 -6.60
CA VAL A 119 -17.02 1.09 -7.05
C VAL A 119 -16.36 0.68 -8.35
N LYS A 120 -16.01 1.67 -9.18
CA LYS A 120 -15.42 1.47 -10.50
C LYS A 120 -14.41 2.56 -10.82
N THR A 121 -13.73 2.40 -11.94
CA THR A 121 -12.77 3.40 -12.46
C THR A 121 -13.33 4.82 -12.39
N GLY A 122 -12.59 5.72 -11.76
CA GLY A 122 -12.92 7.12 -11.55
C GLY A 122 -13.56 7.43 -10.18
N ASP A 123 -14.02 6.42 -9.45
CA ASP A 123 -14.60 6.63 -8.12
C ASP A 123 -13.53 6.91 -7.08
N VAL A 124 -13.88 7.74 -6.10
CA VAL A 124 -13.05 8.07 -4.96
C VAL A 124 -13.84 7.87 -3.66
N ALA A 125 -13.22 7.22 -2.69
CA ALA A 125 -13.75 7.08 -1.33
C ALA A 125 -12.86 7.85 -0.36
N PHE A 126 -13.47 8.67 0.49
CA PHE A 126 -12.82 9.25 1.65
C PHE A 126 -13.26 8.49 2.90
N ILE A 127 -12.29 8.02 3.66
CA ILE A 127 -12.47 7.12 4.81
C ILE A 127 -11.86 7.81 6.04
N PRO A 128 -12.68 8.44 6.88
CA PRO A 128 -12.18 9.01 8.12
C PRO A 128 -11.56 7.94 9.02
N ARG A 129 -10.54 8.31 9.79
CA ARG A 129 -9.99 7.42 10.82
C ARG A 129 -11.08 6.87 11.73
N GLY A 130 -10.95 5.61 12.09
CA GLY A 130 -11.94 4.91 12.91
C GLY A 130 -13.07 4.25 12.12
N THR A 131 -13.23 4.53 10.82
CA THR A 131 -14.24 3.93 9.95
C THR A 131 -13.83 2.52 9.51
N TRP A 132 -14.70 1.53 9.70
CA TRP A 132 -14.50 0.19 9.18
C TRP A 132 -14.59 0.17 7.66
N HIS A 133 -13.59 -0.38 7.00
CA HIS A 133 -13.58 -0.46 5.54
C HIS A 133 -12.81 -1.66 5.03
N GLY A 134 -13.10 -2.01 3.78
CA GLY A 134 -12.43 -3.06 3.02
C GLY A 134 -12.82 -2.97 1.55
N LEU A 135 -11.94 -3.40 0.67
CA LEU A 135 -12.16 -3.39 -0.77
C LEU A 135 -11.92 -4.78 -1.35
N ASP A 136 -12.93 -5.32 -2.03
CA ASP A 136 -12.85 -6.59 -2.74
C ASP A 136 -12.81 -6.34 -4.25
N ASN A 137 -11.87 -6.94 -4.95
CA ASN A 137 -11.93 -6.98 -6.41
C ASN A 137 -12.99 -8.02 -6.84
N THR A 138 -14.18 -7.54 -7.12
CA THR A 138 -15.32 -8.33 -7.62
C THR A 138 -15.49 -8.23 -9.13
N GLY A 139 -14.61 -7.53 -9.81
CA GLY A 139 -14.58 -7.37 -11.26
C GLY A 139 -13.98 -8.57 -12.00
N LYS A 140 -13.88 -8.42 -13.31
CA LYS A 140 -13.33 -9.44 -14.23
C LYS A 140 -11.83 -9.22 -14.54
N ASP A 141 -11.32 -8.06 -14.24
CA ASP A 141 -9.94 -7.64 -14.46
C ASP A 141 -9.28 -7.23 -13.14
N ASN A 142 -7.96 -7.02 -13.15
CA ASN A 142 -7.26 -6.47 -12.01
C ASN A 142 -7.81 -5.09 -11.65
N LEU A 143 -7.97 -4.83 -10.37
CA LEU A 143 -8.33 -3.53 -9.82
C LEU A 143 -7.05 -2.82 -9.39
N LEU A 144 -6.77 -1.68 -10.03
CA LEU A 144 -5.67 -0.82 -9.68
C LEU A 144 -6.20 0.32 -8.81
N MET A 145 -5.85 0.30 -7.55
CA MET A 145 -6.20 1.38 -6.61
C MET A 145 -4.98 2.26 -6.30
N ILE A 146 -5.26 3.54 -6.15
CA ILE A 146 -4.36 4.52 -5.56
C ILE A 146 -4.92 4.86 -4.20
N PHE A 147 -4.08 4.83 -3.18
CA PHE A 147 -4.51 5.21 -1.84
C PHE A 147 -3.49 6.11 -1.15
N GLN A 148 -4.01 6.93 -0.26
CA GLN A 148 -3.27 7.96 0.45
C GLN A 148 -3.66 7.94 1.93
N TYR A 149 -2.69 8.15 2.81
CA TYR A 149 -2.93 8.37 4.24
C TYR A 149 -2.61 9.79 4.61
N SER A 150 -3.45 10.38 5.48
CA SER A 150 -3.23 11.69 6.07
C SER A 150 -3.49 11.64 7.59
N PRO A 151 -2.49 12.01 8.44
CA PRO A 151 -1.10 12.23 8.09
C PRO A 151 -0.43 10.98 7.50
N ALA A 152 0.73 11.12 6.86
CA ALA A 152 1.55 9.98 6.47
C ALA A 152 2.00 9.19 7.70
N GLY A 153 2.27 7.88 7.51
CA GLY A 153 2.78 7.03 8.60
C GLY A 153 2.25 5.60 8.59
N PHE A 154 1.02 5.37 8.10
CA PHE A 154 0.52 3.99 8.03
C PHE A 154 1.22 3.16 6.93
N GLU A 155 1.69 3.77 5.87
CA GLU A 155 2.47 3.09 4.82
C GLU A 155 3.72 2.40 5.35
N GLU A 156 4.25 2.86 6.49
CA GLU A 156 5.38 2.24 7.19
C GLU A 156 5.05 0.80 7.66
N TYR A 157 3.77 0.51 7.92
CA TYR A 157 3.31 -0.85 8.19
C TYR A 157 3.67 -1.79 7.03
N PHE A 158 3.45 -1.35 5.80
CA PHE A 158 3.76 -2.16 4.62
C PHE A 158 5.27 -2.28 4.40
N ILE A 159 6.04 -1.23 4.67
CA ILE A 159 7.51 -1.25 4.58
C ILE A 159 8.10 -2.22 5.61
N GLU A 160 7.61 -2.20 6.84
CA GLU A 160 8.09 -3.07 7.91
C GLU A 160 7.71 -4.55 7.68
N ASN A 161 6.51 -4.80 7.20
CA ASN A 161 5.95 -6.15 7.13
C ASN A 161 5.97 -6.76 5.72
N GLY A 162 6.06 -5.97 4.68
CA GLY A 162 6.18 -6.43 3.31
C GLY A 162 7.58 -6.91 2.96
N THR A 163 7.72 -7.44 1.76
CA THR A 163 9.01 -7.86 1.21
C THR A 163 9.33 -6.97 0.01
N LEU A 164 10.50 -6.33 0.01
CA LEU A 164 10.98 -5.63 -1.18
C LEU A 164 11.09 -6.60 -2.35
N VAL A 165 10.64 -6.18 -3.51
CA VAL A 165 10.73 -7.02 -4.73
C VAL A 165 12.19 -7.38 -4.99
N GLY A 166 12.45 -8.66 -5.23
CA GLY A 166 13.80 -9.20 -5.41
C GLY A 166 14.53 -9.63 -4.14
N MET A 167 13.95 -9.37 -2.96
CA MET A 167 14.51 -9.83 -1.69
C MET A 167 13.82 -11.13 -1.22
N PRO A 168 14.49 -11.95 -0.39
CA PRO A 168 13.86 -13.09 0.24
C PRO A 168 12.61 -12.71 1.02
N ALA A 169 11.56 -13.54 0.94
CA ALA A 169 10.32 -13.30 1.66
C ALA A 169 10.56 -13.19 3.17
N LYS A 170 9.91 -12.19 3.78
CA LYS A 170 9.85 -12.08 5.24
C LYS A 170 8.67 -12.93 5.71
N GLU A 171 8.97 -13.98 6.45
CA GLU A 171 7.94 -14.73 7.16
C GLU A 171 7.83 -14.17 8.57
N LYS A 172 6.59 -13.89 9.00
CA LYS A 172 6.26 -13.35 10.32
C LYS A 172 5.19 -14.20 10.99
N THR A 173 5.26 -14.29 12.30
CA THR A 173 4.23 -14.94 13.13
C THR A 173 3.00 -14.00 13.25
N GLU A 174 1.87 -14.56 13.64
CA GLU A 174 0.66 -13.78 13.92
C GLU A 174 0.88 -12.78 15.07
N GLU A 175 1.73 -13.11 16.04
CA GLU A 175 2.10 -12.21 17.14
C GLU A 175 2.89 -11.00 16.65
N GLU A 176 3.86 -11.21 15.75
CA GLU A 176 4.61 -10.12 15.13
C GLU A 176 3.72 -9.20 14.30
N TYR A 177 2.74 -9.76 13.59
CA TYR A 177 1.73 -8.96 12.90
C TYR A 177 0.87 -8.17 13.86
N ALA A 178 0.38 -8.77 14.95
CA ALA A 178 -0.44 -8.09 15.95
C ALA A 178 0.31 -6.92 16.62
N ILE A 179 1.61 -7.09 16.88
CA ILE A 179 2.46 -6.01 17.41
C ILE A 179 2.55 -4.85 16.40
N ALA A 180 2.80 -5.17 15.12
CA ALA A 180 2.86 -4.16 14.07
C ALA A 180 1.51 -3.46 13.85
N GLU A 181 0.41 -4.20 13.81
CA GLU A 181 -0.96 -3.67 13.71
C GLU A 181 -1.25 -2.66 14.83
N LYS A 182 -0.95 -3.03 16.06
CA LYS A 182 -1.08 -2.13 17.22
C LYS A 182 -0.18 -0.89 17.10
N LYS A 183 1.07 -1.07 16.69
CA LYS A 183 2.06 0.01 16.53
C LYS A 183 1.57 1.08 15.54
N TYR A 184 0.98 0.64 14.42
CA TYR A 184 0.49 1.53 13.36
C TYR A 184 -0.99 1.89 13.48
N GLY A 185 -1.66 1.45 14.55
CA GLY A 185 -3.05 1.80 14.79
C GLY A 185 -4.04 1.14 13.84
N MET A 186 -3.74 -0.06 13.35
CA MET A 186 -4.66 -0.86 12.56
C MET A 186 -5.43 -1.85 13.42
N VAL A 187 -6.74 -1.95 13.20
CA VAL A 187 -7.62 -2.91 13.87
C VAL A 187 -8.43 -3.64 12.82
N TYR A 188 -8.46 -4.97 12.87
CA TYR A 188 -9.35 -5.78 12.03
C TYR A 188 -10.72 -5.96 12.69
N LYS A 189 -11.77 -5.95 11.89
CA LYS A 189 -13.11 -6.36 12.34
C LYS A 189 -13.09 -7.89 12.47
N ASP A 190 -13.29 -8.39 13.69
CA ASP A 190 -13.29 -9.82 13.95
C ASP A 190 -14.41 -10.50 13.16
N SER A 191 -14.07 -11.58 12.45
CA SER A 191 -15.05 -12.38 11.70
C SER A 191 -16.01 -13.17 12.61
N ASN A 192 -15.87 -13.05 13.93
CA ASN A 192 -16.64 -13.79 14.94
C ASN A 192 -17.74 -12.97 15.63
N ALA A 193 -18.03 -11.75 15.16
CA ALA A 193 -19.10 -10.93 15.74
C ALA A 193 -20.50 -11.21 15.16
N SER A 194 -20.66 -12.31 14.43
CA SER A 194 -21.97 -12.81 13.94
C SER A 194 -22.16 -14.27 14.36
N LYS A 195 -22.49 -14.44 15.62
CA LYS A 195 -23.23 -15.62 16.12
C LYS A 195 -24.47 -15.14 16.84
#